data_b84eef5ace82a391fd77df438604eb2e
#
_entry.id   b84eef5ace82a391fd77df438604eb2e
#
_cell.length_a   1.000
_cell.length_b   1.000
_cell.length_c   1.000
_cell.angle_alpha   90.00
_cell.angle_beta   90.00
_cell.angle_gamma   90.00
#
_symmetry.space_group_name_H-M   'P 1'
#
loop_
_entity.id
_entity.type
_entity.pdbx_description
1 polymer ?
#
loop_
_entity_poly.entity_id
_entity_poly.type
_entity_poly.pdbx_seq_one_letter_code
_entity_poly.pdbx_strand_id
1 'polypeptide(L)'
;SPGGWFSLAYPKTWSEFEDTENTFLFYNPNQWTGNFRISAYKDTSSDFASQCITDELKNNPTSTKINIGEWVCAYSTETFKEEGAWYTTHIWVTGKNDICFECSFTVAKGQERVMGEKIISSLQIRGPKEPKEIIPIRILEIGEINSAFEWTSTNIKKTLTKDFTSQEADIEKLQALIGSNKIQKDQRPAWENIGIAFGTILENEIDGMIWVTVIDGKKEYPALQFGTLLIEPTLLVWNLIKSNQPCNLKKEFEQIKEEVEKRL
;
A
#
# COMPACT_ATOMS: atom_id res chain seq x y z
N SER A 1 3.03 -1.06 6.49
CA SER A 1 2.69 0.36 6.72
C SER A 1 3.61 1.25 5.89
N PRO A 2 3.16 2.44 5.44
CA PRO A 2 3.99 3.38 4.68
C PRO A 2 5.28 3.80 5.42
N GLY A 3 5.24 3.81 6.75
CA GLY A 3 6.43 4.02 7.58
C GLY A 3 7.42 2.84 7.60
N GLY A 4 7.05 1.69 7.05
CA GLY A 4 7.86 0.47 7.09
C GLY A 4 8.13 -0.05 8.50
N TRP A 5 7.24 0.21 9.46
CA TRP A 5 7.44 -0.19 10.85
C TRP A 5 6.98 -1.61 11.14
N PHE A 6 5.95 -2.04 10.46
CA PHE A 6 5.35 -3.36 10.64
C PHE A 6 4.70 -3.89 9.37
N SER A 7 4.43 -5.17 9.34
CA SER A 7 3.58 -5.84 8.38
C SER A 7 2.55 -6.70 9.12
N LEU A 8 1.43 -6.98 8.45
CA LEU A 8 0.41 -7.90 8.92
C LEU A 8 -0.23 -8.60 7.71
N ALA A 9 -0.87 -9.75 7.95
CA ALA A 9 -1.63 -10.46 6.94
C ALA A 9 -3.13 -10.33 7.24
N TYR A 10 -3.92 -10.07 6.20
CA TYR A 10 -5.37 -10.00 6.25
C TYR A 10 -6.00 -10.79 5.08
N PRO A 11 -7.31 -11.13 5.14
CA PRO A 11 -7.95 -11.91 4.09
C PRO A 11 -7.86 -11.24 2.71
N LYS A 12 -7.56 -12.01 1.66
CA LYS A 12 -7.44 -11.50 0.27
C LYS A 12 -8.70 -10.79 -0.26
N THR A 13 -9.87 -11.08 0.33
CA THR A 13 -11.15 -10.47 -0.03
C THR A 13 -11.40 -9.13 0.68
N TRP A 14 -10.50 -8.73 1.56
CA TRP A 14 -10.59 -7.46 2.27
C TRP A 14 -9.82 -6.37 1.55
N SER A 15 -10.34 -5.15 1.67
CA SER A 15 -9.69 -3.92 1.22
C SER A 15 -8.99 -3.25 2.38
N GLU A 16 -7.93 -2.52 2.07
CA GLU A 16 -7.17 -1.68 2.98
C GLU A 16 -7.48 -0.21 2.69
N PHE A 17 -7.61 0.57 3.73
CA PHE A 17 -7.81 2.01 3.66
C PHE A 17 -6.97 2.71 4.74
N GLU A 18 -6.18 3.70 4.38
CA GLU A 18 -5.47 4.56 5.33
C GLU A 18 -6.41 5.70 5.75
N ASP A 19 -6.86 5.66 7.00
CA ASP A 19 -7.83 6.60 7.56
C ASP A 19 -7.16 7.91 8.00
N THR A 20 -6.06 7.78 8.75
CA THR A 20 -5.20 8.89 9.18
C THR A 20 -3.75 8.39 9.18
N GLU A 21 -2.80 9.30 9.39
CA GLU A 21 -1.38 8.94 9.47
C GLU A 21 -1.16 7.78 10.45
N ASN A 22 -0.58 6.67 9.95
CA ASN A 22 -0.30 5.43 10.67
C ASN A 22 -1.55 4.69 11.23
N THR A 23 -2.74 4.98 10.71
CA THR A 23 -3.99 4.29 11.05
C THR A 23 -4.59 3.65 9.81
N PHE A 24 -4.83 2.34 9.87
CA PHE A 24 -5.30 1.54 8.73
C PHE A 24 -6.57 0.81 9.11
N LEU A 25 -7.53 0.81 8.18
CA LEU A 25 -8.80 0.10 8.26
C LEU A 25 -8.83 -1.02 7.22
N PHE A 26 -9.22 -2.22 7.65
CA PHE A 26 -9.36 -3.41 6.80
C PHE A 26 -10.79 -3.93 6.89
N TYR A 27 -11.44 -4.14 5.76
CA TYR A 27 -12.83 -4.60 5.70
C TYR A 27 -13.12 -5.33 4.38
N ASN A 28 -14.16 -6.16 4.35
CA ASN A 28 -14.64 -6.76 3.11
C ASN A 28 -15.64 -5.82 2.42
N PRO A 29 -15.32 -5.26 1.24
CA PRO A 29 -16.20 -4.33 0.54
C PRO A 29 -17.47 -4.99 -0.05
N ASN A 30 -17.46 -6.30 -0.23
CA ASN A 30 -18.58 -7.04 -0.84
C ASN A 30 -19.57 -7.60 0.19
N GLN A 31 -19.13 -7.81 1.41
CA GLN A 31 -19.94 -8.37 2.49
C GLN A 31 -19.42 -7.91 3.84
N TRP A 32 -20.27 -7.28 4.64
CA TRP A 32 -19.84 -6.90 5.97
C TRP A 32 -19.61 -8.13 6.88
N THR A 33 -18.35 -8.35 7.23
CA THR A 33 -17.89 -9.44 8.11
C THR A 33 -17.16 -8.92 9.34
N GLY A 34 -17.34 -7.63 9.65
CA GLY A 34 -16.58 -6.86 10.60
C GLY A 34 -15.50 -6.02 9.91
N ASN A 35 -14.93 -5.10 10.67
CA ASN A 35 -13.78 -4.31 10.26
C ASN A 35 -12.68 -4.39 11.30
N PHE A 36 -11.43 -4.42 10.83
CA PHE A 36 -10.25 -4.38 11.67
C PHE A 36 -9.53 -3.06 11.46
N ARG A 37 -9.20 -2.38 12.55
CA ARG A 37 -8.44 -1.12 12.53
C ARG A 37 -7.18 -1.30 13.35
N ILE A 38 -6.09 -0.73 12.89
CA ILE A 38 -4.81 -0.67 13.60
C ILE A 38 -4.25 0.73 13.52
N SER A 39 -3.89 1.29 14.68
CA SER A 39 -3.11 2.52 14.80
C SER A 39 -1.73 2.16 15.36
N ALA A 40 -0.68 2.67 14.74
CA ALA A 40 0.70 2.41 15.15
C ALA A 40 1.34 3.69 15.71
N TYR A 41 1.95 3.57 16.87
CA TYR A 41 2.64 4.65 17.56
C TYR A 41 4.09 4.27 17.78
N LYS A 42 5.00 5.21 17.63
CA LYS A 42 6.42 5.01 17.84
C LYS A 42 7.00 6.09 18.75
N ASP A 43 7.84 5.68 19.68
CA ASP A 43 8.57 6.55 20.58
C ASP A 43 10.08 6.28 20.53
N THR A 44 10.87 7.10 21.20
CA THR A 44 12.31 6.90 21.34
C THR A 44 12.66 5.93 22.47
N SER A 45 11.72 5.65 23.37
CA SER A 45 11.90 4.73 24.50
C SER A 45 11.79 3.27 24.06
N SER A 46 12.76 2.46 24.41
CA SER A 46 12.79 1.03 24.07
C SER A 46 11.75 0.19 24.81
N ASP A 47 11.09 0.71 25.83
CA ASP A 47 10.05 0.06 26.62
C ASP A 47 8.66 0.68 26.41
N PHE A 48 8.52 1.56 25.41
CA PHE A 48 7.28 2.28 25.10
C PHE A 48 6.07 1.35 24.98
N ALA A 49 6.18 0.25 24.24
CA ALA A 49 5.10 -0.71 24.10
C ALA A 49 4.66 -1.32 25.44
N SER A 50 5.61 -1.65 26.32
CA SER A 50 5.30 -2.17 27.65
C SER A 50 4.61 -1.15 28.53
N GLN A 51 4.96 0.13 28.39
CA GLN A 51 4.30 1.23 29.10
C GLN A 51 2.86 1.36 28.61
N CYS A 52 2.61 1.41 27.29
CA CYS A 52 1.25 1.48 26.74
C CYS A 52 0.36 0.34 27.25
N ILE A 53 0.84 -0.90 27.23
CA ILE A 53 0.10 -2.06 27.72
C ILE A 53 -0.20 -1.93 29.23
N THR A 54 0.78 -1.49 30.02
CA THR A 54 0.63 -1.33 31.47
C THR A 54 -0.35 -0.21 31.81
N ASP A 55 -0.28 0.90 31.09
CA ASP A 55 -1.16 2.04 31.28
C ASP A 55 -2.60 1.69 30.90
N GLU A 56 -2.83 0.94 29.82
CA GLU A 56 -4.15 0.46 29.46
C GLU A 56 -4.73 -0.46 30.53
N LEU A 57 -3.95 -1.44 31.03
CA LEU A 57 -4.39 -2.35 32.11
C LEU A 57 -4.69 -1.62 33.42
N LYS A 58 -4.00 -0.52 33.69
CA LYS A 58 -4.19 0.29 34.90
C LYS A 58 -5.38 1.24 34.79
N ASN A 59 -5.54 1.88 33.65
CA ASN A 59 -6.49 2.98 33.45
C ASN A 59 -7.88 2.48 32.99
N ASN A 60 -7.94 1.28 32.36
CA ASN A 60 -9.17 0.68 31.90
C ASN A 60 -9.54 -0.54 32.78
N PRO A 61 -10.48 -0.40 33.73
CA PRO A 61 -10.85 -1.50 34.65
C PRO A 61 -11.44 -2.74 33.96
N THR A 62 -11.90 -2.59 32.71
CA THR A 62 -12.44 -3.71 31.92
C THR A 62 -11.37 -4.45 31.13
N SER A 63 -10.15 -3.90 31.08
CA SER A 63 -9.04 -4.46 30.35
C SER A 63 -8.43 -5.65 31.11
N THR A 64 -8.11 -6.70 30.34
CA THR A 64 -7.47 -7.92 30.86
C THR A 64 -6.23 -8.26 30.05
N LYS A 65 -5.22 -8.81 30.72
CA LYS A 65 -4.00 -9.26 30.03
C LYS A 65 -4.22 -10.61 29.36
N ILE A 66 -3.98 -10.68 28.04
CA ILE A 66 -4.06 -11.91 27.27
C ILE A 66 -2.82 -12.05 26.38
N ASN A 67 -2.61 -13.25 25.81
CA ASN A 67 -1.59 -13.49 24.80
C ASN A 67 -2.24 -13.92 23.49
N ILE A 68 -1.76 -13.36 22.37
CA ILE A 68 -2.14 -13.74 21.01
C ILE A 68 -0.84 -14.12 20.28
N GLY A 69 -0.58 -15.43 20.14
CA GLY A 69 0.73 -15.89 19.69
C GLY A 69 1.85 -15.38 20.60
N GLU A 70 2.80 -14.64 20.04
CA GLU A 70 3.92 -14.04 20.78
C GLU A 70 3.60 -12.63 21.34
N TRP A 71 2.41 -12.11 21.08
CA TRP A 71 2.01 -10.76 21.47
C TRP A 71 1.33 -10.75 22.84
N VAL A 72 1.87 -9.98 23.76
CA VAL A 72 1.20 -9.64 25.02
C VAL A 72 0.25 -8.49 24.75
N CYS A 73 -1.02 -8.64 25.09
CA CYS A 73 -2.04 -7.64 24.84
C CYS A 73 -2.79 -7.24 26.11
N ALA A 74 -3.09 -5.96 26.26
CA ALA A 74 -4.19 -5.50 27.09
C ALA A 74 -5.46 -5.56 26.24
N TYR A 75 -6.46 -6.31 26.66
CA TYR A 75 -7.67 -6.57 25.91
C TYR A 75 -8.91 -6.11 26.64
N SER A 76 -9.76 -5.39 25.95
CA SER A 76 -11.08 -4.94 26.43
C SER A 76 -12.15 -5.08 25.35
N THR A 77 -13.41 -4.86 25.71
CA THR A 77 -14.54 -4.87 24.77
C THR A 77 -15.50 -3.75 25.06
N GLU A 78 -16.07 -3.20 24.01
CA GLU A 78 -17.18 -2.27 24.08
C GLU A 78 -18.36 -2.79 23.27
N THR A 79 -19.58 -2.56 23.76
CA THR A 79 -20.80 -2.92 23.04
C THR A 79 -21.63 -1.67 22.85
N PHE A 80 -22.05 -1.40 21.63
CA PHE A 80 -22.84 -0.22 21.27
C PHE A 80 -23.96 -0.56 20.27
N LYS A 81 -24.88 0.38 20.10
CA LYS A 81 -25.98 0.24 19.14
C LYS A 81 -25.86 1.33 18.08
N GLU A 82 -25.88 0.95 16.82
CA GLU A 82 -25.87 1.86 15.69
C GLU A 82 -26.90 1.40 14.66
N GLU A 83 -27.70 2.33 14.12
CA GLU A 83 -28.75 2.06 13.13
C GLU A 83 -29.69 0.88 13.48
N GLY A 84 -29.96 0.69 14.76
CA GLY A 84 -30.86 -0.36 15.25
C GLY A 84 -30.19 -1.71 15.49
N ALA A 85 -28.96 -1.93 15.05
CA ALA A 85 -28.18 -3.15 15.27
C ALA A 85 -27.21 -2.99 16.44
N TRP A 86 -26.88 -4.11 17.09
CA TRP A 86 -25.90 -4.17 18.17
C TRP A 86 -24.56 -4.68 17.66
N TYR A 87 -23.50 -4.02 18.06
CA TYR A 87 -22.11 -4.34 17.70
C TYR A 87 -21.26 -4.53 18.96
N THR A 88 -20.19 -5.29 18.81
CA THR A 88 -19.12 -5.41 19.80
C THR A 88 -17.80 -5.03 19.12
N THR A 89 -17.09 -4.09 19.71
CA THR A 89 -15.71 -3.79 19.37
C THR A 89 -14.79 -4.47 20.36
N HIS A 90 -13.93 -5.34 19.86
CA HIS A 90 -12.81 -5.94 20.58
C HIS A 90 -11.61 -5.02 20.42
N ILE A 91 -10.94 -4.66 21.51
CA ILE A 91 -9.83 -3.70 21.52
C ILE A 91 -8.61 -4.39 22.13
N TRP A 92 -7.46 -4.22 21.48
CA TRP A 92 -6.18 -4.70 21.97
C TRP A 92 -5.13 -3.61 21.90
N VAL A 93 -4.44 -3.36 23.01
CA VAL A 93 -3.20 -2.59 23.04
C VAL A 93 -2.05 -3.57 23.16
N THR A 94 -1.12 -3.54 22.20
CA THR A 94 0.01 -4.47 22.11
C THR A 94 1.21 -3.78 21.49
N GLY A 95 2.35 -4.44 21.44
CA GLY A 95 3.55 -3.90 20.79
C GLY A 95 4.83 -4.57 21.27
N LYS A 96 5.95 -4.11 20.73
CA LYS A 96 7.31 -4.52 21.13
C LYS A 96 8.25 -3.32 21.05
N ASN A 97 9.15 -3.21 21.99
CA ASN A 97 10.17 -2.17 22.05
C ASN A 97 9.58 -0.76 21.96
N ASP A 98 9.95 -0.01 20.94
CA ASP A 98 9.61 1.37 20.67
C ASP A 98 8.32 1.55 19.87
N ILE A 99 7.60 0.45 19.54
CA ILE A 99 6.37 0.48 18.73
C ILE A 99 5.20 -0.12 19.51
N CYS A 100 4.14 0.68 19.67
CA CYS A 100 2.85 0.29 20.24
C CYS A 100 1.78 0.27 19.15
N PHE A 101 0.87 -0.69 19.24
CA PHE A 101 -0.30 -0.84 18.38
C PHE A 101 -1.57 -0.78 19.20
N GLU A 102 -2.52 0.01 18.76
CA GLU A 102 -3.90 -0.07 19.18
C GLU A 102 -4.69 -0.74 18.04
N CYS A 103 -5.21 -1.92 18.31
CA CYS A 103 -5.99 -2.70 17.36
C CYS A 103 -7.43 -2.76 17.80
N SER A 104 -8.37 -2.65 16.87
CA SER A 104 -9.78 -2.88 17.15
C SER A 104 -10.42 -3.76 16.07
N PHE A 105 -11.36 -4.60 16.49
CA PHE A 105 -12.16 -5.42 15.58
C PHE A 105 -13.63 -5.30 15.94
N THR A 106 -14.40 -4.66 15.08
CA THR A 106 -15.83 -4.43 15.28
C THR A 106 -16.64 -5.47 14.49
N VAL A 107 -17.54 -6.17 15.17
CA VAL A 107 -18.40 -7.21 14.62
C VAL A 107 -19.82 -7.08 15.16
N ALA A 108 -20.79 -7.77 14.54
CA ALA A 108 -22.12 -7.89 15.12
C ALA A 108 -22.05 -8.54 16.50
N LYS A 109 -22.88 -8.07 17.44
CA LYS A 109 -22.92 -8.63 18.81
C LYS A 109 -23.17 -10.12 18.78
N GLY A 110 -22.32 -10.87 19.47
CA GLY A 110 -22.35 -12.32 19.54
C GLY A 110 -21.47 -13.03 18.50
N GLN A 111 -20.85 -12.30 17.61
CA GLN A 111 -19.80 -12.86 16.74
C GLN A 111 -18.45 -12.89 17.45
N GLU A 112 -17.62 -13.85 17.04
CA GLU A 112 -16.32 -14.09 17.65
C GLU A 112 -15.23 -13.17 17.13
N ARG A 113 -14.22 -12.92 17.96
CA ARG A 113 -13.05 -12.07 17.67
C ARG A 113 -11.91 -12.79 16.92
N VAL A 114 -12.09 -14.05 16.55
CA VAL A 114 -11.04 -14.93 16.01
C VAL A 114 -10.31 -14.32 14.80
N MET A 115 -11.04 -13.61 13.95
CA MET A 115 -10.41 -12.95 12.77
C MET A 115 -9.46 -11.85 13.21
N GLY A 116 -9.87 -10.99 14.14
CA GLY A 116 -8.98 -9.94 14.69
C GLY A 116 -7.73 -10.54 15.35
N GLU A 117 -7.89 -11.62 16.12
CA GLU A 117 -6.74 -12.32 16.74
C GLU A 117 -5.80 -12.96 15.70
N LYS A 118 -6.33 -13.49 14.60
CA LYS A 118 -5.50 -14.00 13.48
C LYS A 118 -4.69 -12.90 12.84
N ILE A 119 -5.27 -11.72 12.62
CA ILE A 119 -4.55 -10.57 12.06
C ILE A 119 -3.45 -10.13 13.02
N ILE A 120 -3.76 -9.97 14.32
CA ILE A 120 -2.77 -9.60 15.35
C ILE A 120 -1.65 -10.65 15.45
N SER A 121 -1.96 -11.94 15.41
CA SER A 121 -0.94 -12.99 15.46
C SER A 121 0.02 -12.97 14.28
N SER A 122 -0.37 -12.37 13.17
CA SER A 122 0.46 -12.21 11.96
C SER A 122 1.32 -10.94 11.96
N LEU A 123 1.16 -10.05 12.96
CA LEU A 123 1.94 -8.84 13.08
C LEU A 123 3.45 -9.15 13.17
N GLN A 124 4.23 -8.42 12.40
CA GLN A 124 5.70 -8.46 12.44
C GLN A 124 6.24 -7.04 12.48
N ILE A 125 7.14 -6.76 13.41
CA ILE A 125 7.89 -5.51 13.42
C ILE A 125 9.00 -5.61 12.38
N ARG A 126 9.08 -4.61 11.50
CA ARG A 126 10.08 -4.53 10.44
C ARG A 126 11.30 -3.75 10.90
N GLY A 127 12.45 -4.33 10.68
CA GLY A 127 13.73 -3.70 10.95
C GLY A 127 14.25 -2.85 9.78
N PRO A 128 15.21 -1.93 10.01
CA PRO A 128 15.76 -1.07 8.96
C PRO A 128 16.59 -1.80 7.89
N LYS A 129 16.82 -3.10 8.04
CA LYS A 129 17.65 -3.95 7.14
C LYS A 129 16.88 -5.12 6.54
N GLU A 130 15.56 -5.06 6.49
CA GLU A 130 14.80 -6.14 5.86
C GLU A 130 15.00 -6.15 4.35
N PRO A 131 15.11 -7.34 3.74
CA PRO A 131 15.23 -7.47 2.30
C PRO A 131 13.99 -6.89 1.60
N LYS A 132 14.19 -6.43 0.38
CA LYS A 132 13.11 -6.00 -0.52
C LYS A 132 12.10 -7.14 -0.65
N GLU A 133 10.84 -6.86 -0.36
CA GLU A 133 9.74 -7.81 -0.44
C GLU A 133 8.82 -7.44 -1.60
N ILE A 134 8.35 -8.43 -2.34
CA ILE A 134 7.41 -8.26 -3.44
C ILE A 134 6.14 -9.02 -3.07
N ILE A 135 5.03 -8.31 -3.02
CA ILE A 135 3.73 -8.86 -2.68
C ILE A 135 2.69 -8.55 -3.77
N PRO A 136 1.56 -9.27 -3.82
CA PRO A 136 0.46 -8.90 -4.72
C PRO A 136 0.08 -7.44 -4.55
N ILE A 137 -0.28 -6.78 -5.66
CA ILE A 137 -0.67 -5.37 -5.66
C ILE A 137 -1.79 -5.11 -4.65
N ARG A 138 -1.66 -4.06 -3.85
CA ARG A 138 -2.65 -3.67 -2.84
C ARG A 138 -3.55 -2.56 -3.37
N ILE A 139 -4.64 -2.33 -2.65
CA ILE A 139 -5.62 -1.30 -3.02
C ILE A 139 -5.03 0.12 -3.03
N LEU A 140 -4.05 0.39 -2.16
CA LEU A 140 -3.37 1.69 -2.09
C LEU A 140 -2.58 1.97 -3.38
N GLU A 141 -1.76 1.03 -3.83
CA GLU A 141 -0.99 1.17 -5.07
C GLU A 141 -1.89 1.15 -6.31
N ILE A 142 -3.00 0.41 -6.30
CA ILE A 142 -4.04 0.50 -7.35
C ILE A 142 -4.59 1.93 -7.42
N GLY A 143 -4.84 2.56 -6.26
CA GLY A 143 -5.27 3.96 -6.18
C GLY A 143 -4.23 4.92 -6.79
N GLU A 144 -2.95 4.71 -6.52
CA GLU A 144 -1.86 5.49 -7.13
C GLU A 144 -1.81 5.32 -8.65
N ILE A 145 -1.92 4.08 -9.14
CA ILE A 145 -1.92 3.77 -10.58
C ILE A 145 -3.10 4.48 -11.26
N ASN A 146 -4.31 4.38 -10.70
CA ASN A 146 -5.50 5.03 -11.26
C ASN A 146 -5.36 6.56 -11.26
N SER A 147 -4.87 7.15 -10.17
CA SER A 147 -4.66 8.61 -10.07
C SER A 147 -3.62 9.10 -11.08
N ALA A 148 -2.54 8.36 -11.28
CA ALA A 148 -1.50 8.68 -12.26
C ALA A 148 -2.03 8.56 -13.71
N PHE A 149 -2.83 7.53 -13.99
CA PHE A 149 -3.50 7.34 -15.27
C PHE A 149 -4.45 8.51 -15.57
N GLU A 150 -5.32 8.88 -14.64
CA GLU A 150 -6.26 10.00 -14.79
C GLU A 150 -5.54 11.33 -14.99
N TRP A 151 -4.50 11.59 -14.22
CA TRP A 151 -3.67 12.78 -14.35
C TRP A 151 -3.03 12.84 -15.75
N THR A 152 -2.42 11.75 -16.21
CA THR A 152 -1.76 11.67 -17.51
C THR A 152 -2.76 11.82 -18.66
N SER A 153 -3.87 11.09 -18.61
CA SER A 153 -4.96 11.17 -19.59
C SER A 153 -5.48 12.61 -19.73
N THR A 154 -5.73 13.28 -18.59
CA THR A 154 -6.17 14.67 -18.56
C THR A 154 -5.15 15.61 -19.22
N ASN A 155 -3.85 15.44 -18.95
CA ASN A 155 -2.81 16.28 -19.50
C ASN A 155 -2.57 16.03 -21.01
N ILE A 156 -2.68 14.78 -21.47
CA ILE A 156 -2.66 14.42 -22.89
C ILE A 156 -3.87 15.07 -23.59
N LYS A 157 -5.07 14.97 -23.03
CA LYS A 157 -6.27 15.60 -23.62
C LYS A 157 -6.13 17.10 -23.71
N LYS A 158 -5.63 17.78 -22.68
CA LYS A 158 -5.40 19.24 -22.67
C LYS A 158 -4.30 19.69 -23.62
N THR A 159 -3.28 18.86 -23.82
CA THR A 159 -2.08 19.24 -24.59
C THR A 159 -2.18 18.85 -26.07
N LEU A 160 -2.74 17.68 -26.37
CA LEU A 160 -2.73 17.07 -27.69
C LEU A 160 -4.14 16.94 -28.29
N THR A 161 -5.20 17.19 -27.52
CA THR A 161 -6.61 16.97 -27.90
C THR A 161 -6.87 15.51 -28.29
N LYS A 162 -6.16 14.57 -27.67
CA LYS A 162 -6.25 13.12 -27.91
C LYS A 162 -6.63 12.39 -26.62
N ASP A 163 -7.22 11.22 -26.76
CA ASP A 163 -7.52 10.34 -25.63
C ASP A 163 -6.31 9.41 -25.36
N PHE A 164 -6.16 8.98 -24.11
CA PHE A 164 -5.16 8.02 -23.66
C PHE A 164 -5.86 6.73 -23.24
N THR A 165 -5.45 5.60 -23.80
CA THR A 165 -6.11 4.30 -23.63
C THR A 165 -5.16 3.18 -23.17
N SER A 166 -3.93 3.52 -22.83
CA SER A 166 -2.86 2.59 -22.39
C SER A 166 -2.53 1.48 -23.40
N GLN A 167 -2.54 1.81 -24.69
CA GLN A 167 -2.10 0.93 -25.75
C GLN A 167 -0.70 1.35 -26.26
N GLU A 168 -0.01 0.47 -27.01
CA GLU A 168 1.31 0.75 -27.57
C GLU A 168 1.34 2.07 -28.36
N ALA A 169 0.28 2.36 -29.14
CA ALA A 169 0.14 3.62 -29.89
C ALA A 169 0.15 4.88 -29.00
N ASP A 170 -0.12 4.74 -27.71
CA ASP A 170 -0.11 5.84 -26.75
C ASP A 170 1.28 6.24 -26.28
N ILE A 171 2.31 5.43 -26.56
CA ILE A 171 3.71 5.76 -26.30
C ILE A 171 4.07 7.07 -27.01
N GLU A 172 3.61 7.27 -28.25
CA GLU A 172 3.82 8.51 -28.99
C GLU A 172 3.14 9.72 -28.32
N LYS A 173 1.97 9.52 -27.69
CA LYS A 173 1.28 10.59 -26.95
C LYS A 173 2.03 10.95 -25.67
N LEU A 174 2.53 9.96 -24.93
CA LEU A 174 3.40 10.21 -23.77
C LEU A 174 4.68 10.93 -24.20
N GLN A 175 5.31 10.51 -25.29
CA GLN A 175 6.51 11.15 -25.83
C GLN A 175 6.24 12.61 -26.23
N ALA A 176 5.10 12.88 -26.86
CA ALA A 176 4.69 14.24 -27.22
C ALA A 176 4.39 15.11 -25.99
N LEU A 177 3.79 14.54 -24.94
CA LEU A 177 3.56 15.24 -23.67
C LEU A 177 4.91 15.60 -23.00
N ILE A 178 5.87 14.68 -22.97
CA ILE A 178 7.23 14.92 -22.47
C ILE A 178 7.89 16.05 -23.26
N GLY A 179 7.82 16.00 -24.59
CA GLY A 179 8.42 17.01 -25.49
C GLY A 179 7.70 18.36 -25.49
N SER A 180 6.53 18.48 -24.88
CA SER A 180 5.76 19.73 -24.87
C SER A 180 6.35 20.84 -24.01
N ASN A 181 7.35 20.54 -23.20
CA ASN A 181 7.97 21.44 -22.21
C ASN A 181 6.99 22.08 -21.20
N LYS A 182 5.80 21.49 -21.04
CA LYS A 182 4.80 21.97 -20.07
C LYS A 182 5.09 21.48 -18.65
N ILE A 183 5.86 20.42 -18.51
CA ILE A 183 6.25 19.82 -17.23
C ILE A 183 7.68 20.26 -16.93
N GLN A 184 7.88 20.94 -15.82
CA GLN A 184 9.21 21.35 -15.39
C GLN A 184 9.99 20.20 -14.80
N LYS A 185 11.33 20.25 -14.88
CA LYS A 185 12.20 19.14 -14.45
C LYS A 185 12.08 18.81 -12.96
N ASP A 186 11.80 19.79 -12.13
CA ASP A 186 11.65 19.65 -10.68
C ASP A 186 10.28 19.10 -10.26
N GLN A 187 9.32 19.02 -11.17
CA GLN A 187 7.99 18.46 -10.93
C GLN A 187 8.02 16.92 -10.90
N ARG A 188 8.82 16.36 -9.99
CA ARG A 188 8.99 14.92 -9.85
C ARG A 188 7.68 14.12 -9.85
N PRO A 189 6.60 14.50 -9.12
CA PRO A 189 5.34 13.75 -9.14
C PRO A 189 4.71 13.64 -10.54
N ALA A 190 4.86 14.66 -11.38
CA ALA A 190 4.35 14.62 -12.75
C ALA A 190 5.12 13.61 -13.62
N TRP A 191 6.43 13.48 -13.43
CA TRP A 191 7.26 12.50 -14.13
C TRP A 191 6.98 11.08 -13.65
N GLU A 192 6.74 10.90 -12.36
CA GLU A 192 6.31 9.62 -11.78
C GLU A 192 4.96 9.17 -12.34
N ASN A 193 3.99 10.09 -12.47
CA ASN A 193 2.70 9.81 -13.10
C ASN A 193 2.85 9.36 -14.57
N ILE A 194 3.73 9.98 -15.35
CA ILE A 194 4.03 9.55 -16.72
C ILE A 194 4.67 8.14 -16.71
N GLY A 195 5.55 7.87 -15.74
CA GLY A 195 6.15 6.56 -15.56
C GLY A 195 5.11 5.48 -15.30
N ILE A 196 4.18 5.72 -14.39
CA ILE A 196 3.06 4.80 -14.10
C ILE A 196 2.18 4.61 -15.34
N ALA A 197 1.82 5.69 -16.05
CA ALA A 197 1.04 5.60 -17.28
C ALA A 197 1.76 4.80 -18.39
N PHE A 198 3.09 4.89 -18.47
CA PHE A 198 3.89 4.01 -19.32
C PHE A 198 3.84 2.56 -18.82
N GLY A 199 3.86 2.36 -17.52
CA GLY A 199 3.68 1.04 -16.90
C GLY A 199 2.34 0.39 -17.24
N THR A 200 1.25 1.15 -17.33
CA THR A 200 -0.05 0.60 -17.73
C THR A 200 -0.05 0.14 -19.21
N ILE A 201 0.75 0.76 -20.08
CA ILE A 201 0.95 0.26 -21.45
C ILE A 201 1.72 -1.06 -21.40
N LEU A 202 2.79 -1.15 -20.63
CA LEU A 202 3.58 -2.38 -20.50
C LEU A 202 2.73 -3.56 -20.02
N GLU A 203 1.88 -3.34 -19.00
CA GLU A 203 0.97 -4.37 -18.49
C GLU A 203 -0.02 -4.84 -19.55
N ASN A 204 -0.61 -3.91 -20.31
CA ASN A 204 -1.62 -4.23 -21.32
C ASN A 204 -1.03 -4.95 -22.56
N GLU A 205 0.22 -4.66 -22.93
CA GLU A 205 0.83 -5.11 -24.18
C GLU A 205 1.75 -6.34 -24.00
N ILE A 206 2.12 -6.67 -22.76
CA ILE A 206 3.04 -7.77 -22.47
C ILE A 206 2.31 -8.82 -21.63
N ASP A 207 1.91 -9.91 -22.26
CA ASP A 207 1.22 -11.02 -21.60
C ASP A 207 2.03 -11.56 -20.41
N GLY A 208 1.39 -11.68 -19.26
CA GLY A 208 2.01 -12.16 -18.02
C GLY A 208 2.76 -11.11 -17.22
N MET A 209 2.84 -9.86 -17.68
CA MET A 209 3.30 -8.75 -16.86
C MET A 209 2.19 -8.29 -15.92
N ILE A 210 2.49 -8.16 -14.65
CA ILE A 210 1.51 -7.82 -13.60
C ILE A 210 2.03 -6.72 -12.70
N TRP A 211 1.12 -5.91 -12.19
CA TRP A 211 1.44 -4.99 -11.11
C TRP A 211 1.62 -5.72 -9.78
N VAL A 212 2.62 -5.30 -9.02
CA VAL A 212 2.95 -5.79 -7.68
C VAL A 212 3.23 -4.61 -6.76
N THR A 213 3.12 -4.82 -5.45
CA THR A 213 3.62 -3.88 -4.46
C THR A 213 5.03 -4.30 -4.04
N VAL A 214 5.95 -3.36 -4.11
CA VAL A 214 7.31 -3.52 -3.60
C VAL A 214 7.42 -2.83 -2.26
N ILE A 215 7.94 -3.55 -1.27
CA ILE A 215 8.24 -3.02 0.05
C ILE A 215 9.77 -3.02 0.19
N ASP A 216 10.36 -1.83 0.27
CA ASP A 216 11.80 -1.62 0.37
C ASP A 216 12.12 -0.74 1.58
N GLY A 217 12.34 -1.37 2.71
CA GLY A 217 12.53 -0.70 3.99
C GLY A 217 11.28 0.11 4.37
N LYS A 218 11.39 1.45 4.29
CA LYS A 218 10.28 2.38 4.61
C LYS A 218 9.46 2.81 3.40
N LYS A 219 9.79 2.31 2.20
CA LYS A 219 9.12 2.69 0.96
C LYS A 219 8.25 1.55 0.49
N GLU A 220 7.06 1.89 0.08
CA GLU A 220 6.10 1.00 -0.56
C GLU A 220 5.66 1.67 -1.85
N TYR A 221 5.66 0.94 -2.95
CA TYR A 221 5.37 1.52 -4.26
C TYR A 221 4.95 0.46 -5.28
N PRO A 222 4.15 0.84 -6.29
CA PRO A 222 3.79 -0.06 -7.38
C PRO A 222 5.00 -0.31 -8.30
N ALA A 223 5.15 -1.56 -8.71
CA ALA A 223 6.11 -1.99 -9.71
C ALA A 223 5.49 -3.04 -10.65
N LEU A 224 6.10 -3.26 -11.79
CA LEU A 224 5.72 -4.32 -12.72
C LEU A 224 6.64 -5.52 -12.55
N GLN A 225 6.07 -6.71 -12.58
CA GLN A 225 6.80 -7.97 -12.48
C GLN A 225 6.46 -8.91 -13.66
N PHE A 226 7.51 -9.51 -14.23
CA PHE A 226 7.41 -10.63 -15.15
C PHE A 226 8.46 -11.69 -14.75
N GLY A 227 8.02 -12.82 -14.19
CA GLY A 227 8.94 -13.80 -13.62
C GLY A 227 9.85 -13.17 -12.55
N THR A 228 11.16 -13.14 -12.82
CA THR A 228 12.18 -12.51 -11.98
C THR A 228 12.49 -11.05 -12.36
N LEU A 229 11.98 -10.57 -13.49
CA LEU A 229 12.15 -9.19 -13.92
C LEU A 229 11.25 -8.28 -13.10
N LEU A 230 11.82 -7.24 -12.51
CA LEU A 230 11.11 -6.20 -11.80
C LEU A 230 11.41 -4.85 -12.46
N ILE A 231 10.38 -4.12 -12.81
CA ILE A 231 10.46 -2.79 -13.42
C ILE A 231 9.78 -1.80 -12.48
N GLU A 232 10.44 -0.68 -12.22
CA GLU A 232 9.93 0.42 -11.42
C GLU A 232 9.60 1.61 -12.36
N PRO A 233 8.38 1.70 -12.91
CA PRO A 233 8.05 2.67 -13.95
C PRO A 233 8.21 4.12 -13.48
N THR A 234 7.90 4.41 -12.22
CA THR A 234 8.11 5.73 -11.60
C THR A 234 9.56 6.18 -11.69
N LEU A 235 10.49 5.28 -11.34
CA LEU A 235 11.92 5.57 -11.35
C LEU A 235 12.50 5.58 -12.78
N LEU A 236 11.96 4.77 -13.68
CA LEU A 236 12.45 4.68 -15.06
C LEU A 236 12.40 6.07 -15.72
N VAL A 237 11.23 6.69 -15.78
CA VAL A 237 11.08 8.02 -16.41
C VAL A 237 11.79 9.11 -15.60
N TRP A 238 11.61 9.12 -14.28
CA TRP A 238 12.25 10.13 -13.43
C TRP A 238 13.77 10.12 -13.54
N ASN A 239 14.42 8.98 -13.56
CA ASN A 239 15.88 8.88 -13.65
C ASN A 239 16.42 9.41 -14.98
N LEU A 240 15.73 9.17 -16.09
CA LEU A 240 16.09 9.73 -17.40
C LEU A 240 16.01 11.26 -17.38
N ILE A 241 14.93 11.81 -16.85
CA ILE A 241 14.74 13.27 -16.76
C ILE A 241 15.77 13.89 -15.81
N LYS A 242 15.97 13.33 -14.62
CA LYS A 242 16.91 13.82 -13.61
C LYS A 242 18.35 13.82 -14.12
N SER A 243 18.76 12.81 -14.87
CA SER A 243 20.11 12.69 -15.42
C SER A 243 20.32 13.43 -16.73
N ASN A 244 19.32 14.20 -17.21
CA ASN A 244 19.33 14.86 -18.50
C ASN A 244 19.56 13.92 -19.70
N GLN A 245 19.18 12.66 -19.56
CA GLN A 245 19.23 11.71 -20.67
C GLN A 245 17.98 11.88 -21.56
N PRO A 246 18.09 11.57 -22.86
CA PRO A 246 16.93 11.53 -23.73
C PRO A 246 15.92 10.50 -23.23
N CYS A 247 14.73 10.95 -22.85
CA CYS A 247 13.65 10.06 -22.47
C CYS A 247 12.94 9.56 -23.75
N ASN A 248 13.32 8.37 -24.21
CA ASN A 248 12.74 7.72 -25.39
C ASN A 248 11.95 6.48 -24.94
N LEU A 249 10.66 6.69 -24.68
CA LEU A 249 9.79 5.62 -24.16
C LEU A 249 9.60 4.48 -25.15
N LYS A 250 9.66 4.72 -26.46
CA LYS A 250 9.58 3.65 -27.46
C LYS A 250 10.79 2.70 -27.36
N LYS A 251 11.98 3.28 -27.21
CA LYS A 251 13.20 2.48 -27.00
C LYS A 251 13.13 1.67 -25.70
N GLU A 252 12.67 2.29 -24.62
CA GLU A 252 12.48 1.58 -23.33
C GLU A 252 11.48 0.43 -23.46
N PHE A 253 10.37 0.65 -24.17
CA PHE A 253 9.37 -0.37 -24.44
C PHE A 253 9.96 -1.59 -25.19
N GLU A 254 10.68 -1.35 -26.29
CA GLU A 254 11.32 -2.43 -27.07
C GLU A 254 12.37 -3.19 -26.24
N GLN A 255 13.18 -2.49 -25.44
CA GLN A 255 14.16 -3.12 -24.57
C GLN A 255 13.50 -4.02 -23.51
N ILE A 256 12.39 -3.57 -22.94
CA ILE A 256 11.64 -4.37 -21.95
C ILE A 256 11.04 -5.61 -22.62
N LYS A 257 10.46 -5.48 -23.83
CA LYS A 257 9.95 -6.63 -24.59
C LYS A 257 11.04 -7.65 -24.86
N GLU A 258 12.20 -7.22 -25.34
CA GLU A 258 13.35 -8.12 -25.56
C GLU A 258 13.81 -8.82 -24.27
N GLU A 259 13.78 -8.12 -23.14
CA GLU A 259 14.13 -8.70 -21.84
C GLU A 259 13.09 -9.72 -21.34
N VAL A 260 11.81 -9.52 -21.67
CA VAL A 260 10.75 -10.49 -21.40
C VAL A 260 10.90 -11.72 -22.30
N GLU A 261 11.12 -11.54 -23.61
CA GLU A 261 11.31 -12.64 -24.57
C GLU A 261 12.48 -13.57 -24.20
N LYS A 262 13.56 -13.03 -23.63
CA LYS A 262 14.69 -13.83 -23.12
C LYS A 262 14.35 -14.71 -21.91
N ARG A 263 13.19 -14.47 -21.27
CA ARG A 263 12.75 -15.16 -20.05
C ARG A 263 11.57 -16.12 -20.30
N LEU A 264 11.01 -16.12 -21.49
CA LEU A 264 10.04 -17.11 -21.98
C LEU A 264 10.74 -18.40 -22.40
#